data_da4bc0fd3b72eab1a5c10a32ae7ff356
#
_entry.id   da4bc0fd3b72eab1a5c10a32ae7ff356
#
_cell.length_a   1.000
_cell.length_b   1.000
_cell.length_c   1.000
_cell.angle_alpha   90.00
_cell.angle_beta   90.00
_cell.angle_gamma   90.00
#
_symmetry.space_group_name_H-M   'P 1'
#
loop_
_entity.id
_entity.type
_entity.pdbx_description
1 polymer ?
#
loop_
_entity_poly.entity_id
_entity_poly.type
_entity_poly.pdbx_seq_one_letter_code
_entity_poly.pdbx_strand_id
1 'polypeptide(L)'
;MTAATLFPPVTASSCPTALYLRSAARAVTPGALDLLVVGLNHKTAPVAVRERTAVREGEQEALLSHLRQHAREVMLLSTCNRTEVYMAGVQGDPLSAFEGAWGIDLRPHLYVYQGVEAAQHLYRVAAGLDSLVIGETQIQGQVKRAWQDASARGDTSALLNKAAQGALASGKKVRCETGLNDNVVSVSSAAVQLAVSVFGSLEGRTALIVGAGETAELTLTHLRAAGVKDVIVVNRTEERARLLADRVGGRACASEMLHTLLPEADVVIASSGAPHYVLRPEGVQEAMRGRVSPMFLIDISMPRIIDPAIAEVSGAHLYNLDDLEGIVQRNLTLRSELLPRAGAIIEAGVADLTRWNAFREAGRARSGVLQAERSRPYAF
;
A
#
# COMPACT_ATOMS: atom_id res chain seq x y z
N MET A 1 9.17 -32.72 -7.00
CA MET A 1 8.03 -32.06 -7.68
C MET A 1 8.19 -30.57 -7.40
N THR A 2 8.55 -29.80 -8.41
CA THR A 2 8.86 -28.37 -8.32
C THR A 2 7.59 -27.56 -8.05
N ALA A 3 7.67 -26.57 -7.17
CA ALA A 3 6.56 -25.70 -6.71
C ALA A 3 5.84 -24.88 -7.82
N ALA A 4 6.31 -24.95 -9.06
CA ALA A 4 5.78 -24.22 -10.22
C ALA A 4 4.42 -24.72 -10.75
N THR A 5 3.84 -25.80 -10.19
CA THR A 5 2.65 -26.44 -10.77
C THR A 5 1.35 -26.11 -10.03
N LEU A 6 1.36 -25.26 -9.01
CA LEU A 6 0.19 -25.00 -8.18
C LEU A 6 -0.63 -23.75 -8.54
N PHE A 7 -0.13 -22.88 -9.42
CA PHE A 7 -0.86 -21.66 -9.78
C PHE A 7 -0.70 -21.34 -11.28
N PRO A 8 -1.80 -21.27 -12.06
CA PRO A 8 -1.71 -20.76 -13.43
C PRO A 8 -1.42 -19.26 -13.43
N PRO A 9 -0.65 -18.77 -14.43
CA PRO A 9 -0.38 -17.33 -14.54
C PRO A 9 -1.67 -16.57 -14.79
N VAL A 10 -1.86 -15.46 -14.06
CA VAL A 10 -2.96 -14.51 -14.30
C VAL A 10 -2.73 -13.87 -15.67
N THR A 11 -3.59 -14.18 -16.62
CA THR A 11 -3.57 -13.58 -17.95
C THR A 11 -3.89 -12.09 -17.85
N ALA A 12 -3.01 -11.25 -18.37
CA ALA A 12 -3.19 -9.81 -18.54
C ALA A 12 -4.35 -9.52 -19.50
N SER A 13 -5.59 -9.52 -19.01
CA SER A 13 -6.74 -9.08 -19.80
C SER A 13 -7.23 -7.72 -19.30
N SER A 14 -7.18 -6.75 -20.23
CA SER A 14 -7.64 -5.38 -20.13
C SER A 14 -6.77 -4.41 -19.30
N CYS A 15 -5.74 -3.86 -19.94
CA CYS A 15 -4.99 -2.71 -19.43
C CYS A 15 -5.91 -1.48 -19.36
N PRO A 16 -6.19 -0.89 -18.16
CA PRO A 16 -7.04 0.32 -18.04
C PRO A 16 -6.47 1.54 -18.77
N THR A 17 -5.16 1.55 -19.02
CA THR A 17 -4.45 2.62 -19.74
C THR A 17 -4.97 2.83 -21.16
N ALA A 18 -5.42 1.77 -21.84
CA ALA A 18 -5.98 1.87 -23.20
C ALA A 18 -7.33 2.60 -23.24
N LEU A 19 -8.11 2.55 -22.15
CA LEU A 19 -9.37 3.29 -22.02
C LEU A 19 -9.11 4.78 -21.77
N TYR A 20 -8.08 5.12 -21.01
CA TYR A 20 -7.71 6.50 -20.72
C TYR A 20 -7.24 7.26 -21.98
N LEU A 21 -6.41 6.65 -22.82
CA LEU A 21 -5.91 7.27 -24.06
C LEU A 21 -7.05 7.65 -25.03
N ARG A 22 -8.24 7.03 -24.90
CA ARG A 22 -9.46 7.41 -25.63
C ARG A 22 -10.28 8.49 -24.94
N SER A 23 -10.06 8.72 -23.63
CA SER A 23 -10.83 9.64 -22.78
C SER A 23 -10.13 10.98 -22.52
N ALA A 24 -8.82 11.05 -22.61
CA ALA A 24 -7.99 12.22 -22.25
C ALA A 24 -8.27 13.50 -23.09
N ALA A 25 -9.02 13.38 -24.20
CA ALA A 25 -9.41 14.51 -25.03
C ALA A 25 -10.78 15.15 -24.66
N ARG A 26 -11.45 14.69 -23.59
CA ARG A 26 -12.72 15.30 -23.18
C ARG A 26 -12.47 16.54 -22.32
N ALA A 27 -12.86 17.70 -22.88
CA ALA A 27 -12.98 18.94 -22.11
C ALA A 27 -13.80 18.69 -20.84
N VAL A 28 -13.30 19.16 -19.68
CA VAL A 28 -13.96 19.04 -18.40
C VAL A 28 -15.35 19.71 -18.50
N THR A 29 -16.40 18.94 -18.40
CA THR A 29 -17.77 19.47 -18.40
C THR A 29 -17.93 20.41 -17.21
N PRO A 30 -18.47 21.63 -17.37
CA PRO A 30 -18.72 22.54 -16.25
C PRO A 30 -19.52 21.83 -15.15
N GLY A 31 -19.02 21.86 -13.91
CA GLY A 31 -19.62 21.17 -12.77
C GLY A 31 -19.15 19.73 -12.54
N ALA A 32 -18.33 19.16 -13.43
CA ALA A 32 -17.69 17.86 -13.20
C ALA A 32 -16.70 17.94 -12.02
N LEU A 33 -16.53 16.83 -11.32
CA LEU A 33 -15.55 16.71 -10.24
C LEU A 33 -14.12 16.72 -10.83
N ASP A 34 -13.39 17.82 -10.61
CA ASP A 34 -12.01 18.01 -11.09
C ASP A 34 -11.00 17.26 -10.20
N LEU A 35 -11.19 15.96 -10.08
CA LEU A 35 -10.35 15.04 -9.32
C LEU A 35 -9.78 13.98 -10.26
N LEU A 36 -8.49 13.70 -10.10
CA LEU A 36 -7.78 12.69 -10.87
C LEU A 36 -6.86 11.90 -9.95
N VAL A 37 -6.69 10.62 -10.22
CA VAL A 37 -5.64 9.79 -9.63
C VAL A 37 -4.87 9.07 -10.72
N VAL A 38 -3.55 9.11 -10.63
CA VAL A 38 -2.62 8.27 -11.38
C VAL A 38 -1.86 7.42 -10.38
N GLY A 39 -1.69 6.15 -10.67
CA GLY A 39 -0.93 5.29 -9.79
C GLY A 39 -0.78 3.87 -10.29
N LEU A 40 -0.08 3.10 -9.50
CA LEU A 40 0.08 1.66 -9.63
C LEU A 40 -0.13 0.98 -8.28
N ASN A 41 -0.53 -0.27 -8.30
CA ASN A 41 -0.71 -1.07 -7.10
C ASN A 41 -0.33 -2.55 -7.34
N HIS A 42 -0.49 -3.38 -6.30
CA HIS A 42 -0.20 -4.82 -6.35
C HIS A 42 -0.94 -5.57 -7.48
N LYS A 43 -2.08 -5.06 -7.98
CA LYS A 43 -2.84 -5.68 -9.08
C LYS A 43 -2.27 -5.33 -10.46
N THR A 44 -1.59 -4.19 -10.59
CA THR A 44 -1.10 -3.68 -11.88
C THR A 44 0.41 -3.74 -12.02
N ALA A 45 1.13 -3.86 -10.92
CA ALA A 45 2.59 -3.83 -10.87
C ALA A 45 3.16 -4.89 -9.93
N PRO A 46 4.08 -5.75 -10.41
CA PRO A 46 4.80 -6.69 -9.56
C PRO A 46 5.67 -5.96 -8.53
N VAL A 47 6.08 -6.64 -7.46
CA VAL A 47 6.86 -6.07 -6.36
C VAL A 47 8.11 -5.32 -6.86
N ALA A 48 8.83 -5.85 -7.86
CA ALA A 48 10.03 -5.24 -8.42
C ALA A 48 9.78 -3.85 -9.07
N VAL A 49 8.59 -3.61 -9.60
CA VAL A 49 8.18 -2.30 -10.13
C VAL A 49 7.76 -1.37 -9.00
N ARG A 50 6.99 -1.88 -8.03
CA ARG A 50 6.54 -1.11 -6.87
C ARG A 50 7.72 -0.60 -6.03
N GLU A 51 8.79 -1.39 -5.87
CA GLU A 51 10.02 -0.97 -5.18
C GLU A 51 10.69 0.25 -5.83
N ARG A 52 10.63 0.35 -7.16
CA ARG A 52 11.21 1.48 -7.90
C ARG A 52 10.38 2.76 -7.78
N THR A 53 9.13 2.65 -7.38
CA THR A 53 8.21 3.78 -7.15
C THR A 53 7.97 4.06 -5.66
N ALA A 54 8.52 3.23 -4.77
CA ALA A 54 8.45 3.47 -3.33
C ALA A 54 9.17 4.77 -2.98
N VAL A 55 8.48 5.65 -2.28
CA VAL A 55 9.01 6.97 -1.89
C VAL A 55 9.80 6.84 -0.60
N ARG A 56 11.09 7.14 -0.67
CA ARG A 56 12.00 7.09 0.48
C ARG A 56 11.98 8.40 1.26
N GLU A 57 12.39 8.31 2.51
CA GLU A 57 12.61 9.48 3.35
C GLU A 57 13.65 10.42 2.68
N GLY A 58 13.31 11.69 2.50
CA GLY A 58 14.13 12.69 1.82
C GLY A 58 13.89 12.86 0.31
N GLU A 59 13.27 11.87 -0.39
CA GLU A 59 12.99 11.98 -1.83
C GLU A 59 11.63 12.64 -2.12
N GLN A 60 10.74 12.68 -1.13
CA GLN A 60 9.35 13.12 -1.27
C GLN A 60 9.22 14.56 -1.79
N GLU A 61 10.05 15.47 -1.31
CA GLU A 61 9.93 16.89 -1.68
C GLU A 61 10.30 17.16 -3.14
N ALA A 62 11.35 16.52 -3.67
CA ALA A 62 11.72 16.65 -5.08
C ALA A 62 10.61 16.16 -6.00
N LEU A 63 10.02 15.02 -5.66
CA LEU A 63 8.91 14.40 -6.38
C LEU A 63 7.66 15.29 -6.34
N LEU A 64 7.29 15.80 -5.18
CA LEU A 64 6.15 16.71 -5.02
C LEU A 64 6.37 18.04 -5.73
N SER A 65 7.58 18.59 -5.72
CA SER A 65 7.93 19.82 -6.45
C SER A 65 7.70 19.65 -7.95
N HIS A 66 8.01 18.49 -8.50
CA HIS A 66 7.71 18.19 -9.91
C HIS A 66 6.20 18.12 -10.15
N LEU A 67 5.46 17.38 -9.34
CA LEU A 67 4.02 17.18 -9.49
C LEU A 67 3.21 18.47 -9.34
N ARG A 68 3.63 19.37 -8.46
CA ARG A 68 3.01 20.71 -8.27
C ARG A 68 3.06 21.58 -9.52
N GLN A 69 3.98 21.33 -10.45
CA GLN A 69 4.01 22.06 -11.73
C GLN A 69 2.89 21.67 -12.66
N HIS A 70 2.28 20.50 -12.41
CA HIS A 70 1.24 19.90 -13.26
C HIS A 70 -0.16 19.93 -12.66
N ALA A 71 -0.31 20.29 -11.37
CA ALA A 71 -1.61 20.31 -10.72
C ALA A 71 -1.66 21.37 -9.61
N ARG A 72 -2.88 21.90 -9.35
CA ARG A 72 -3.10 22.89 -8.28
C ARG A 72 -3.16 22.26 -6.89
N GLU A 73 -3.64 21.04 -6.80
CA GLU A 73 -3.70 20.27 -5.56
C GLU A 73 -3.04 18.91 -5.83
N VAL A 74 -2.21 18.45 -4.88
CA VAL A 74 -1.47 17.18 -4.97
C VAL A 74 -1.48 16.49 -3.62
N MET A 75 -1.83 15.20 -3.60
CA MET A 75 -1.67 14.31 -2.45
C MET A 75 -1.03 13.00 -2.90
N LEU A 76 0.12 12.66 -2.34
CA LEU A 76 0.86 11.43 -2.61
C LEU A 76 0.54 10.39 -1.55
N LEU A 77 0.07 9.23 -1.97
CA LEU A 77 -0.10 8.03 -1.14
C LEU A 77 0.90 6.97 -1.59
N SER A 78 1.91 6.70 -0.79
CA SER A 78 2.91 5.65 -1.02
C SER A 78 2.91 4.66 0.14
N THR A 79 2.72 3.38 -0.18
CA THR A 79 2.68 2.26 0.76
C THR A 79 3.41 1.06 0.17
N CYS A 80 3.51 -0.06 0.88
CA CYS A 80 4.08 -1.30 0.32
C CYS A 80 3.29 -1.86 -0.89
N ASN A 81 1.99 -1.54 -1.00
CA ASN A 81 1.11 -2.12 -2.01
C ASN A 81 0.65 -1.15 -3.09
N ARG A 82 0.94 0.16 -2.96
CA ARG A 82 0.55 1.17 -3.96
C ARG A 82 1.41 2.43 -3.89
N THR A 83 1.54 3.07 -5.04
CA THR A 83 2.00 4.45 -5.17
C THR A 83 0.99 5.18 -6.04
N GLU A 84 0.29 6.15 -5.46
CA GLU A 84 -0.80 6.91 -6.09
C GLU A 84 -0.61 8.40 -5.87
N VAL A 85 -0.87 9.18 -6.91
CA VAL A 85 -0.92 10.65 -6.83
C VAL A 85 -2.35 11.09 -7.12
N TYR A 86 -2.99 11.67 -6.14
CA TYR A 86 -4.30 12.31 -6.26
C TYR A 86 -4.11 13.79 -6.58
N MET A 87 -4.76 14.27 -7.61
CA MET A 87 -4.57 15.62 -8.15
C MET A 87 -5.89 16.30 -8.42
N ALA A 88 -5.89 17.65 -8.33
CA ALA A 88 -6.97 18.49 -8.81
C ALA A 88 -6.42 19.69 -9.55
N GLY A 89 -7.13 20.15 -10.57
CA GLY A 89 -6.67 21.25 -11.44
C GLY A 89 -5.47 20.87 -12.27
N VAL A 90 -5.49 19.67 -12.85
CA VAL A 90 -4.39 19.10 -13.64
C VAL A 90 -4.21 19.85 -14.95
N GLN A 91 -2.96 20.13 -15.29
CA GLN A 91 -2.53 20.75 -16.54
C GLN A 91 -1.60 19.79 -17.30
N GLY A 92 -1.85 19.61 -18.58
CA GLY A 92 -1.06 18.69 -19.41
C GLY A 92 -1.45 17.22 -19.25
N ASP A 93 -0.52 16.32 -19.60
CA ASP A 93 -0.72 14.88 -19.53
C ASP A 93 -0.33 14.34 -18.13
N PRO A 94 -1.28 13.82 -17.36
CA PRO A 94 -1.01 13.33 -16.01
C PRO A 94 -0.12 12.08 -15.97
N LEU A 95 -0.12 11.27 -17.03
CA LEU A 95 0.78 10.11 -17.13
C LEU A 95 2.23 10.57 -17.25
N SER A 96 2.48 11.52 -18.15
CA SER A 96 3.83 12.11 -18.31
C SER A 96 4.30 12.83 -17.04
N ALA A 97 3.40 13.50 -16.31
CA ALA A 97 3.70 14.11 -15.03
C ALA A 97 4.11 13.06 -13.98
N PHE A 98 3.39 11.94 -13.93
CA PHE A 98 3.71 10.84 -13.02
C PHE A 98 5.06 10.20 -13.40
N GLU A 99 5.25 9.81 -14.66
CA GLU A 99 6.50 9.20 -15.14
C GLU A 99 7.72 10.11 -14.96
N GLY A 100 7.55 11.40 -15.24
CA GLY A 100 8.61 12.40 -15.06
C GLY A 100 9.07 12.52 -13.60
N ALA A 101 8.18 12.32 -12.64
CA ALA A 101 8.50 12.34 -11.23
C ALA A 101 9.43 11.19 -10.81
N TRP A 102 9.29 10.01 -11.40
CA TRP A 102 10.14 8.83 -11.14
C TRP A 102 11.25 8.61 -12.18
N GLY A 103 11.20 9.28 -13.33
CA GLY A 103 12.21 9.17 -14.38
C GLY A 103 12.33 7.80 -15.04
N ILE A 104 11.25 7.00 -15.02
CA ILE A 104 11.20 5.63 -15.55
C ILE A 104 9.89 5.39 -16.32
N ASP A 105 9.92 4.49 -17.32
CA ASP A 105 8.73 4.06 -18.02
C ASP A 105 7.86 3.17 -17.11
N LEU A 106 6.70 3.68 -16.76
CA LEU A 106 5.72 3.03 -15.86
C LEU A 106 4.38 2.77 -16.54
N ARG A 107 4.17 3.27 -17.78
CA ARG A 107 2.89 3.21 -18.51
C ARG A 107 2.21 1.84 -18.51
N PRO A 108 2.92 0.72 -18.69
CA PRO A 108 2.30 -0.60 -18.67
C PRO A 108 1.63 -0.97 -17.33
N HIS A 109 2.02 -0.28 -16.26
CA HIS A 109 1.59 -0.56 -14.89
C HIS A 109 0.64 0.49 -14.31
N LEU A 110 0.49 1.65 -14.98
CA LEU A 110 -0.31 2.75 -14.47
C LEU A 110 -1.79 2.57 -14.77
N TYR A 111 -2.61 2.96 -13.82
CA TYR A 111 -4.02 3.26 -14.03
C TYR A 111 -4.30 4.75 -13.81
N VAL A 112 -5.36 5.21 -14.44
CA VAL A 112 -5.85 6.59 -14.29
C VAL A 112 -7.36 6.54 -14.09
N TYR A 113 -7.83 7.21 -13.04
CA TYR A 113 -9.26 7.44 -12.84
C TYR A 113 -9.52 8.94 -12.76
N GLN A 114 -10.69 9.38 -13.24
CA GLN A 114 -11.09 10.79 -13.27
C GLN A 114 -12.46 11.01 -12.65
N GLY A 115 -12.67 12.20 -12.11
CA GLY A 115 -13.97 12.64 -11.61
C GLY A 115 -14.52 11.73 -10.52
N VAL A 116 -15.70 11.20 -10.76
CA VAL A 116 -16.42 10.32 -9.83
C VAL A 116 -15.64 9.00 -9.62
N GLU A 117 -15.01 8.45 -10.66
CA GLU A 117 -14.23 7.22 -10.57
C GLU A 117 -12.99 7.41 -9.67
N ALA A 118 -12.32 8.57 -9.77
CA ALA A 118 -11.20 8.91 -8.88
C ALA A 118 -11.66 9.03 -7.41
N ALA A 119 -12.81 9.62 -7.18
CA ALA A 119 -13.41 9.69 -5.85
C ALA A 119 -13.78 8.30 -5.32
N GLN A 120 -14.44 7.47 -6.14
CA GLN A 120 -14.77 6.09 -5.77
C GLN A 120 -13.53 5.29 -5.41
N HIS A 121 -12.45 5.45 -6.19
CA HIS A 121 -11.18 4.78 -5.93
C HIS A 121 -10.61 5.21 -4.58
N LEU A 122 -10.47 6.51 -4.30
CA LEU A 122 -9.96 7.02 -3.02
C LEU A 122 -10.78 6.50 -1.83
N TYR A 123 -12.11 6.49 -1.95
CA TYR A 123 -13.00 6.02 -0.90
C TYR A 123 -12.88 4.50 -0.68
N ARG A 124 -12.75 3.72 -1.75
CA ARG A 124 -12.48 2.27 -1.67
C ARG A 124 -11.14 1.97 -1.02
N VAL A 125 -10.11 2.72 -1.40
CA VAL A 125 -8.77 2.63 -0.78
C VAL A 125 -8.84 2.94 0.71
N ALA A 126 -9.43 4.07 1.10
CA ALA A 126 -9.55 4.46 2.51
C ALA A 126 -10.39 3.48 3.35
N ALA A 127 -11.32 2.76 2.72
CA ALA A 127 -12.12 1.71 3.35
C ALA A 127 -11.42 0.33 3.39
N GLY A 128 -10.24 0.19 2.78
CA GLY A 128 -9.53 -1.08 2.66
C GLY A 128 -10.17 -2.05 1.65
N LEU A 129 -11.08 -1.59 0.79
CA LEU A 129 -11.76 -2.42 -0.22
C LEU A 129 -10.90 -2.66 -1.46
N ASP A 130 -9.81 -1.91 -1.62
CA ASP A 130 -8.83 -2.08 -2.70
C ASP A 130 -7.45 -2.48 -2.18
N SER A 131 -7.33 -2.89 -0.94
CA SER A 131 -6.10 -3.40 -0.34
C SER A 131 -5.84 -4.85 -0.75
N LEU A 132 -4.58 -5.29 -0.65
CA LEU A 132 -4.18 -6.69 -0.79
C LEU A 132 -5.04 -7.56 0.16
N VAL A 133 -5.20 -7.09 1.37
CA VAL A 133 -6.09 -7.67 2.39
C VAL A 133 -7.33 -6.81 2.52
N ILE A 134 -8.46 -7.26 1.97
CA ILE A 134 -9.71 -6.49 2.04
C ILE A 134 -10.12 -6.32 3.51
N GLY A 135 -10.33 -5.07 3.90
CA GLY A 135 -10.72 -4.66 5.25
C GLY A 135 -9.54 -4.42 6.18
N GLU A 136 -8.28 -4.42 5.71
CA GLU A 136 -7.14 -4.05 6.56
C GLU A 136 -7.30 -2.62 7.11
N THR A 137 -6.91 -2.42 8.37
CA THR A 137 -7.09 -1.14 9.07
C THR A 137 -5.96 -0.15 8.81
N GLN A 138 -4.77 -0.62 8.43
CA GLN A 138 -3.57 0.20 8.29
C GLN A 138 -3.69 1.23 7.16
N ILE A 139 -4.32 0.87 6.03
CA ILE A 139 -4.46 1.77 4.86
C ILE A 139 -5.22 3.06 5.21
N GLN A 140 -6.23 3.00 6.07
CA GLN A 140 -6.93 4.22 6.46
C GLN A 140 -6.03 5.19 7.23
N GLY A 141 -5.17 4.67 8.10
CA GLY A 141 -4.13 5.46 8.78
C GLY A 141 -3.13 6.07 7.80
N GLN A 142 -2.75 5.32 6.75
CA GLN A 142 -1.84 5.78 5.71
C GLN A 142 -2.47 6.89 4.87
N VAL A 143 -3.72 6.73 4.43
CA VAL A 143 -4.48 7.80 3.73
C VAL A 143 -4.61 9.05 4.60
N LYS A 144 -4.89 8.89 5.90
CA LYS A 144 -4.98 10.01 6.84
C LYS A 144 -3.64 10.75 6.93
N ARG A 145 -2.52 10.04 7.09
CA ARG A 145 -1.17 10.64 7.13
C ARG A 145 -0.86 11.36 5.82
N ALA A 146 -1.05 10.71 4.67
CA ALA A 146 -0.81 11.32 3.36
C ALA A 146 -1.59 12.63 3.16
N TRP A 147 -2.86 12.67 3.57
CA TRP A 147 -3.66 13.88 3.55
C TRP A 147 -3.16 14.95 4.54
N GLN A 148 -2.86 14.57 5.78
CA GLN A 148 -2.36 15.51 6.79
C GLN A 148 -1.04 16.14 6.37
N ASP A 149 -0.10 15.36 5.83
CA ASP A 149 1.19 15.83 5.34
C ASP A 149 1.02 16.77 4.14
N ALA A 150 0.17 16.43 3.17
CA ALA A 150 -0.13 17.29 2.04
C ALA A 150 -0.81 18.59 2.46
N SER A 151 -1.74 18.53 3.41
CA SER A 151 -2.42 19.70 3.98
C SER A 151 -1.46 20.62 4.74
N ALA A 152 -0.55 20.05 5.54
CA ALA A 152 0.44 20.80 6.30
C ALA A 152 1.43 21.55 5.38
N ARG A 153 1.75 20.98 4.21
CA ARG A 153 2.59 21.66 3.20
C ARG A 153 1.82 22.68 2.35
N GLY A 154 0.48 22.74 2.43
CA GLY A 154 -0.35 23.58 1.57
C GLY A 154 -0.58 23.00 0.17
N ASP A 155 -0.30 21.72 -0.03
CA ASP A 155 -0.47 21.01 -1.31
C ASP A 155 -1.93 20.66 -1.61
N THR A 156 -2.81 20.79 -0.63
CA THR A 156 -4.25 20.53 -0.78
C THR A 156 -5.08 21.78 -0.50
N SER A 157 -6.19 21.88 -1.18
CA SER A 157 -7.17 22.94 -0.92
C SER A 157 -8.58 22.34 -0.76
N ALA A 158 -9.61 23.05 -1.24
CA ALA A 158 -10.99 22.68 -0.93
C ALA A 158 -11.39 21.29 -1.45
N LEU A 159 -10.93 20.89 -2.65
CA LEU A 159 -11.41 19.64 -3.27
C LEU A 159 -10.73 18.41 -2.66
N LEU A 160 -9.40 18.36 -2.63
CA LEU A 160 -8.70 17.21 -2.04
C LEU A 160 -8.95 17.10 -0.55
N ASN A 161 -9.04 18.22 0.19
CA ASN A 161 -9.41 18.18 1.61
C ASN A 161 -10.80 17.56 1.82
N LYS A 162 -11.80 17.97 1.04
CA LYS A 162 -13.16 17.42 1.14
C LYS A 162 -13.23 15.95 0.74
N ALA A 163 -12.52 15.58 -0.34
CA ALA A 163 -12.45 14.20 -0.82
C ALA A 163 -11.79 13.28 0.22
N ALA A 164 -10.62 13.67 0.77
CA ALA A 164 -9.91 12.88 1.77
C ALA A 164 -10.72 12.72 3.08
N GLN A 165 -11.33 13.80 3.58
CA GLN A 165 -12.18 13.74 4.77
C GLN A 165 -13.39 12.82 4.55
N GLY A 166 -14.06 12.93 3.39
CA GLY A 166 -15.19 12.08 3.02
C GLY A 166 -14.79 10.61 2.91
N ALA A 167 -13.64 10.33 2.29
CA ALA A 167 -13.10 8.98 2.16
C ALA A 167 -12.80 8.35 3.53
N LEU A 168 -12.16 9.10 4.44
CA LEU A 168 -11.88 8.65 5.80
C LEU A 168 -13.15 8.41 6.62
N ALA A 169 -14.14 9.28 6.48
CA ALA A 169 -15.45 9.11 7.14
C ALA A 169 -16.19 7.88 6.61
N SER A 170 -16.22 7.68 5.29
CA SER A 170 -16.83 6.50 4.67
C SER A 170 -16.10 5.22 5.05
N GLY A 171 -14.77 5.21 5.08
CA GLY A 171 -13.97 4.08 5.53
C GLY A 171 -14.25 3.69 6.99
N LYS A 172 -14.41 4.68 7.88
CA LYS A 172 -14.83 4.44 9.26
C LYS A 172 -16.24 3.84 9.31
N LYS A 173 -17.18 4.37 8.52
CA LYS A 173 -18.56 3.89 8.46
C LYS A 173 -18.63 2.45 7.94
N VAL A 174 -17.89 2.12 6.87
CA VAL A 174 -17.78 0.75 6.36
C VAL A 174 -17.37 -0.20 7.48
N ARG A 175 -16.32 0.11 8.23
CA ARG A 175 -15.87 -0.73 9.34
C ARG A 175 -16.92 -0.93 10.41
N CYS A 176 -17.54 0.16 10.86
CA CYS A 176 -18.51 0.09 11.97
C CYS A 176 -19.81 -0.61 11.59
N GLU A 177 -20.26 -0.51 10.32
CA GLU A 177 -21.57 -0.97 9.93
C GLU A 177 -21.57 -2.32 9.21
N THR A 178 -20.42 -2.77 8.70
CA THR A 178 -20.37 -4.04 7.94
C THR A 178 -19.66 -5.16 8.68
N GLY A 179 -18.83 -4.87 9.69
CA GLY A 179 -17.96 -5.86 10.31
C GLY A 179 -16.88 -6.40 9.36
N LEU A 180 -16.62 -5.73 8.24
CA LEU A 180 -15.66 -6.18 7.23
C LEU A 180 -14.26 -6.35 7.78
N ASN A 181 -13.95 -5.65 8.87
CA ASN A 181 -12.66 -5.70 9.55
C ASN A 181 -12.56 -6.79 10.62
N ASP A 182 -13.66 -7.46 10.94
CA ASP A 182 -13.65 -8.50 11.94
C ASP A 182 -12.95 -9.74 11.38
N ASN A 183 -11.94 -10.24 12.11
CA ASN A 183 -11.12 -11.39 11.70
C ASN A 183 -10.39 -11.18 10.34
N VAL A 184 -9.91 -9.97 10.06
CA VAL A 184 -9.10 -9.70 8.85
C VAL A 184 -7.78 -10.46 8.95
N VAL A 185 -7.50 -11.25 7.92
CA VAL A 185 -6.17 -11.82 7.71
C VAL A 185 -5.26 -10.69 7.23
N SER A 186 -4.44 -10.12 8.11
CA SER A 186 -3.42 -9.14 7.71
C SER A 186 -2.28 -9.81 6.93
N VAL A 187 -1.44 -9.03 6.23
CA VAL A 187 -0.19 -9.53 5.63
C VAL A 187 0.64 -10.29 6.68
N SER A 188 0.70 -9.75 7.90
CA SER A 188 1.38 -10.39 9.02
C SER A 188 0.79 -11.76 9.38
N SER A 189 -0.54 -11.86 9.45
CA SER A 189 -1.19 -13.14 9.75
C SER A 189 -1.13 -14.11 8.57
N ALA A 190 -1.17 -13.61 7.32
CA ALA A 190 -0.97 -14.43 6.12
C ALA A 190 0.44 -15.03 6.08
N ALA A 191 1.47 -14.25 6.44
CA ALA A 191 2.84 -14.75 6.56
C ALA A 191 2.95 -15.89 7.58
N VAL A 192 2.30 -15.75 8.74
CA VAL A 192 2.31 -16.80 9.76
C VAL A 192 1.49 -18.02 9.33
N GLN A 193 0.33 -17.83 8.68
CA GLN A 193 -0.45 -18.95 8.11
C GLN A 193 0.34 -19.70 7.04
N LEU A 194 1.12 -19.00 6.21
CA LEU A 194 2.01 -19.63 5.25
C LEU A 194 3.03 -20.51 5.96
N ALA A 195 3.71 -20.00 6.98
CA ALA A 195 4.65 -20.77 7.78
C ALA A 195 3.98 -21.99 8.41
N VAL A 196 2.80 -21.85 9.00
CA VAL A 196 2.03 -22.98 9.55
C VAL A 196 1.66 -24.01 8.47
N SER A 197 1.29 -23.57 7.27
CA SER A 197 0.90 -24.49 6.17
C SER A 197 2.06 -25.38 5.73
N VAL A 198 3.27 -24.91 5.91
CA VAL A 198 4.49 -25.64 5.51
C VAL A 198 5.01 -26.54 6.61
N PHE A 199 5.09 -26.05 7.84
CA PHE A 199 5.61 -26.83 8.95
C PHE A 199 4.56 -27.71 9.64
N GLY A 200 3.27 -27.52 9.34
CA GLY A 200 2.16 -28.14 10.05
C GLY A 200 1.93 -27.54 11.43
N SER A 201 3.01 -27.27 12.19
CA SER A 201 3.00 -26.60 13.49
C SER A 201 4.25 -25.74 13.64
N LEU A 202 4.11 -24.60 14.31
CA LEU A 202 5.23 -23.74 14.69
C LEU A 202 5.69 -23.97 16.14
N GLU A 203 5.08 -24.92 16.83
CA GLU A 203 5.51 -25.31 18.19
C GLU A 203 6.94 -25.86 18.17
N GLY A 204 7.81 -25.35 19.04
CA GLY A 204 9.22 -25.73 19.09
C GLY A 204 10.08 -25.17 17.93
N ARG A 205 9.53 -24.27 17.10
CA ARG A 205 10.28 -23.57 16.06
C ARG A 205 10.80 -22.23 16.55
N THR A 206 11.94 -21.83 15.99
CA THR A 206 12.56 -20.52 16.25
C THR A 206 12.20 -19.55 15.13
N ALA A 207 11.65 -18.41 15.50
CA ALA A 207 11.36 -17.32 14.57
C ALA A 207 12.37 -16.16 14.73
N LEU A 208 12.97 -15.73 13.63
CA LEU A 208 13.86 -14.58 13.54
C LEU A 208 13.15 -13.45 12.81
N ILE A 209 12.98 -12.31 13.46
CA ILE A 209 12.35 -11.11 12.89
C ILE A 209 13.43 -10.08 12.59
N VAL A 210 13.51 -9.65 11.33
CA VAL A 210 14.39 -8.58 10.88
C VAL A 210 13.59 -7.30 10.71
N GLY A 211 13.70 -6.40 11.68
CA GLY A 211 12.95 -5.15 11.79
C GLY A 211 12.14 -5.07 13.09
N ALA A 212 11.80 -3.85 13.49
CA ALA A 212 11.04 -3.57 14.72
C ALA A 212 9.99 -2.46 14.50
N GLY A 213 9.29 -2.51 13.38
CA GLY A 213 8.15 -1.65 13.04
C GLY A 213 6.80 -2.25 13.45
N GLU A 214 5.72 -1.52 13.17
CA GLU A 214 4.34 -1.92 13.48
C GLU A 214 3.98 -3.29 12.87
N THR A 215 4.40 -3.54 11.62
CA THR A 215 4.16 -4.82 10.94
C THR A 215 4.90 -5.98 11.62
N ALA A 216 6.14 -5.76 12.09
CA ALA A 216 6.91 -6.75 12.85
C ALA A 216 6.22 -7.09 14.18
N GLU A 217 5.73 -6.09 14.91
CA GLU A 217 4.99 -6.28 16.17
C GLU A 217 3.72 -7.11 15.97
N LEU A 218 2.95 -6.79 14.93
CA LEU A 218 1.74 -7.54 14.59
C LEU A 218 2.07 -8.99 14.19
N THR A 219 3.13 -9.18 13.40
CA THR A 219 3.60 -10.52 13.00
C THR A 219 4.00 -11.35 14.20
N LEU A 220 4.72 -10.77 15.15
CA LEU A 220 5.10 -11.45 16.40
C LEU A 220 3.89 -11.88 17.22
N THR A 221 2.86 -11.05 17.29
CA THR A 221 1.60 -11.40 17.98
C THR A 221 0.98 -12.67 17.35
N HIS A 222 0.95 -12.75 16.02
CA HIS A 222 0.43 -13.93 15.32
C HIS A 222 1.32 -15.15 15.47
N LEU A 223 2.66 -15.01 15.46
CA LEU A 223 3.60 -16.11 15.69
C LEU A 223 3.43 -16.73 17.08
N ARG A 224 3.27 -15.87 18.10
CA ARG A 224 2.98 -16.34 19.47
C ARG A 224 1.66 -17.10 19.55
N ALA A 225 0.61 -16.58 18.93
CA ALA A 225 -0.69 -17.27 18.85
C ALA A 225 -0.60 -18.61 18.10
N ALA A 226 0.33 -18.75 17.16
CA ALA A 226 0.60 -19.99 16.41
C ALA A 226 1.55 -20.97 17.14
N GLY A 227 1.98 -20.67 18.39
CA GLY A 227 2.75 -21.57 19.24
C GLY A 227 4.27 -21.38 19.20
N VAL A 228 4.79 -20.39 18.49
CA VAL A 228 6.22 -20.06 18.52
C VAL A 228 6.62 -19.58 19.92
N LYS A 229 7.60 -20.23 20.52
CA LYS A 229 8.13 -19.87 21.85
C LYS A 229 9.46 -19.11 21.76
N ASP A 230 10.32 -19.50 20.82
CA ASP A 230 11.62 -18.88 20.64
C ASP A 230 11.56 -17.81 19.56
N VAL A 231 11.72 -16.55 19.96
CA VAL A 231 11.66 -15.39 19.08
C VAL A 231 12.95 -14.59 19.23
N ILE A 232 13.57 -14.28 18.12
CA ILE A 232 14.75 -13.43 18.02
C ILE A 232 14.35 -12.19 17.22
N VAL A 233 14.56 -11.00 17.76
CA VAL A 233 14.31 -9.74 17.08
C VAL A 233 15.62 -9.05 16.78
N VAL A 234 15.87 -8.79 15.51
CA VAL A 234 17.07 -8.10 15.02
C VAL A 234 16.66 -6.78 14.40
N ASN A 235 17.28 -5.69 14.82
CA ASN A 235 17.03 -4.37 14.23
C ASN A 235 18.29 -3.50 14.31
N ARG A 236 18.44 -2.56 13.35
CA ARG A 236 19.54 -1.59 13.34
C ARG A 236 19.59 -0.76 14.64
N THR A 237 18.44 -0.41 15.20
CA THR A 237 18.33 0.25 16.51
C THR A 237 18.04 -0.82 17.55
N GLU A 238 19.05 -1.21 18.33
CA GLU A 238 18.95 -2.28 19.32
C GLU A 238 17.84 -2.03 20.37
N GLU A 239 17.66 -0.78 20.78
CA GLU A 239 16.62 -0.40 21.74
C GLU A 239 15.21 -0.73 21.22
N ARG A 240 14.95 -0.49 19.93
CA ARG A 240 13.66 -0.87 19.30
C ARG A 240 13.49 -2.40 19.25
N ALA A 241 14.56 -3.13 18.97
CA ALA A 241 14.53 -4.59 19.02
C ALA A 241 14.22 -5.09 20.43
N ARG A 242 14.83 -4.47 21.46
CA ARG A 242 14.63 -4.82 22.88
C ARG A 242 13.18 -4.56 23.30
N LEU A 243 12.66 -3.36 23.03
CA LEU A 243 11.27 -3.01 23.37
C LEU A 243 10.26 -3.98 22.74
N LEU A 244 10.53 -4.43 21.52
CA LEU A 244 9.66 -5.38 20.84
C LEU A 244 9.83 -6.81 21.39
N ALA A 245 11.06 -7.25 21.63
CA ALA A 245 11.36 -8.57 22.18
C ALA A 245 10.78 -8.73 23.60
N ASP A 246 10.90 -7.71 24.46
CA ASP A 246 10.37 -7.73 25.84
C ASP A 246 8.86 -7.94 25.86
N ARG A 247 8.10 -7.34 24.93
CA ARG A 247 6.63 -7.51 24.84
C ARG A 247 6.20 -8.94 24.53
N VAL A 248 7.04 -9.69 23.84
CA VAL A 248 6.73 -11.07 23.42
C VAL A 248 7.55 -12.13 24.14
N GLY A 249 8.40 -11.73 25.10
CA GLY A 249 9.30 -12.65 25.81
C GLY A 249 10.33 -13.29 24.89
N GLY A 250 10.87 -12.51 23.94
CA GLY A 250 11.89 -12.93 23.00
C GLY A 250 13.30 -12.41 23.34
N ARG A 251 14.27 -12.68 22.46
CA ARG A 251 15.64 -12.15 22.54
C ARG A 251 15.80 -10.99 21.55
N ALA A 252 16.40 -9.88 21.98
CA ALA A 252 16.82 -8.80 21.09
C ALA A 252 18.29 -8.92 20.77
N CYS A 253 18.64 -8.70 19.50
CA CYS A 253 20.03 -8.74 19.04
C CYS A 253 20.32 -7.59 18.07
N ALA A 254 21.57 -7.15 18.04
CA ALA A 254 22.03 -6.15 17.09
C ALA A 254 22.07 -6.70 15.65
N SER A 255 21.96 -5.80 14.67
CA SER A 255 21.90 -6.17 13.24
C SER A 255 23.14 -6.96 12.76
N GLU A 256 24.29 -6.71 13.36
CA GLU A 256 25.56 -7.37 13.06
C GLU A 256 25.55 -8.86 13.39
N MET A 257 24.68 -9.27 14.33
CA MET A 257 24.52 -10.65 14.76
C MET A 257 23.64 -11.48 13.80
N LEU A 258 23.00 -10.85 12.83
CA LEU A 258 22.01 -11.50 11.96
C LEU A 258 22.53 -12.81 11.34
N HIS A 259 23.70 -12.79 10.73
CA HIS A 259 24.26 -13.97 10.07
C HIS A 259 24.61 -15.11 11.04
N THR A 260 25.02 -14.78 12.25
CA THR A 260 25.32 -15.76 13.32
C THR A 260 24.05 -16.41 13.88
N LEU A 261 22.91 -15.72 13.79
CA LEU A 261 21.61 -16.17 14.32
C LEU A 261 20.79 -16.94 13.28
N LEU A 262 21.06 -16.77 11.98
CA LEU A 262 20.35 -17.48 10.91
C LEU A 262 20.34 -19.01 11.08
N PRO A 263 21.43 -19.68 11.50
CA PRO A 263 21.42 -21.13 11.72
C PRO A 263 20.41 -21.60 12.79
N GLU A 264 20.01 -20.73 13.72
CA GLU A 264 19.02 -21.05 14.75
C GLU A 264 17.58 -20.93 14.24
N ALA A 265 17.34 -20.16 13.16
CA ALA A 265 16.00 -19.79 12.70
C ALA A 265 15.38 -20.84 11.78
N ASP A 266 14.16 -21.27 12.08
CA ASP A 266 13.33 -22.06 11.16
C ASP A 266 12.49 -21.13 10.26
N VAL A 267 12.01 -20.02 10.81
CA VAL A 267 11.22 -19.01 10.11
C VAL A 267 11.91 -17.65 10.25
N VAL A 268 12.21 -17.02 9.13
CA VAL A 268 12.76 -15.67 9.07
C VAL A 268 11.70 -14.75 8.47
N ILE A 269 11.30 -13.70 9.19
CA ILE A 269 10.35 -12.71 8.68
C ILE A 269 11.05 -11.36 8.62
N ALA A 270 11.17 -10.83 7.40
CA ALA A 270 11.75 -9.54 7.13
C ALA A 270 10.64 -8.47 7.05
N SER A 271 10.75 -7.44 7.88
CA SER A 271 9.81 -6.32 7.96
C SER A 271 10.57 -5.03 8.33
N SER A 272 11.36 -4.51 7.39
CA SER A 272 12.20 -3.34 7.59
C SER A 272 12.15 -2.40 6.39
N GLY A 273 12.36 -1.11 6.59
CA GLY A 273 12.49 -0.11 5.53
C GLY A 273 13.94 0.10 5.06
N ALA A 274 14.83 -0.88 5.20
CA ALA A 274 16.21 -0.77 4.71
C ALA A 274 16.21 -0.63 3.17
N PRO A 275 17.03 0.27 2.59
CA PRO A 275 17.04 0.53 1.15
C PRO A 275 17.85 -0.49 0.33
N HIS A 276 18.39 -1.52 0.97
CA HIS A 276 19.25 -2.53 0.35
C HIS A 276 18.98 -3.91 0.95
N TYR A 277 19.43 -4.95 0.26
CA TYR A 277 19.35 -6.33 0.76
C TYR A 277 20.19 -6.50 2.02
N VAL A 278 19.52 -6.92 3.09
CA VAL A 278 20.13 -7.25 4.40
C VAL A 278 20.50 -8.72 4.44
N LEU A 279 19.68 -9.58 3.83
CA LEU A 279 19.99 -11.01 3.66
C LEU A 279 20.37 -11.28 2.21
N ARG A 280 21.52 -11.96 2.04
CA ARG A 280 22.10 -12.35 0.75
C ARG A 280 22.29 -13.85 0.67
N PRO A 281 22.40 -14.43 -0.56
CA PRO A 281 22.54 -15.87 -0.76
C PRO A 281 23.67 -16.49 0.03
N GLU A 282 24.83 -15.83 0.11
CA GLU A 282 26.02 -16.35 0.78
C GLU A 282 25.78 -16.62 2.28
N GLY A 283 25.11 -15.66 2.97
CA GLY A 283 24.80 -15.80 4.39
C GLY A 283 23.77 -16.90 4.67
N VAL A 284 22.76 -17.03 3.80
CA VAL A 284 21.75 -18.09 3.92
C VAL A 284 22.37 -19.46 3.58
N GLN A 285 23.21 -19.54 2.54
CA GLN A 285 23.91 -20.76 2.17
C GLN A 285 24.80 -21.26 3.30
N GLU A 286 25.53 -20.38 3.98
CA GLU A 286 26.32 -20.71 5.15
C GLU A 286 25.45 -21.23 6.30
N ALA A 287 24.33 -20.55 6.58
CA ALA A 287 23.37 -20.94 7.63
C ALA A 287 22.70 -22.29 7.35
N MET A 288 22.57 -22.67 6.07
CA MET A 288 22.00 -23.96 5.66
C MET A 288 23.00 -25.13 5.73
N ARG A 289 24.31 -24.87 5.92
CA ARG A 289 25.30 -25.94 6.01
C ARG A 289 25.03 -26.85 7.21
N GLY A 290 24.82 -28.12 6.93
CA GLY A 290 24.56 -29.14 7.95
C GLY A 290 23.14 -29.14 8.52
N ARG A 291 22.25 -28.25 8.04
CA ARG A 291 20.83 -28.31 8.41
C ARG A 291 20.11 -29.40 7.63
N VAL A 292 19.25 -30.12 8.34
CA VAL A 292 18.32 -31.10 7.75
C VAL A 292 16.93 -30.47 7.52
N SER A 293 16.53 -29.53 8.41
CA SER A 293 15.24 -28.83 8.30
C SER A 293 15.32 -27.64 7.33
N PRO A 294 14.29 -27.40 6.53
CA PRO A 294 14.24 -26.22 5.67
C PRO A 294 14.19 -24.92 6.47
N MET A 295 14.64 -23.82 5.85
CA MET A 295 14.50 -22.47 6.37
C MET A 295 13.44 -21.74 5.53
N PHE A 296 12.47 -21.14 6.19
CA PHE A 296 11.42 -20.30 5.58
C PHE A 296 11.76 -18.84 5.74
N LEU A 297 11.86 -18.13 4.62
CA LEU A 297 12.11 -16.71 4.59
C LEU A 297 10.89 -16.02 3.97
N ILE A 298 10.33 -15.07 4.67
CA ILE A 298 9.15 -14.32 4.23
C ILE A 298 9.49 -12.83 4.29
N ASP A 299 9.60 -12.21 3.11
CA ASP A 299 9.90 -10.78 2.99
C ASP A 299 8.62 -9.97 2.79
N ILE A 300 8.18 -9.30 3.85
CA ILE A 300 7.06 -8.36 3.84
C ILE A 300 7.52 -6.89 3.86
N SER A 301 8.81 -6.67 3.56
CA SER A 301 9.42 -5.36 3.46
C SER A 301 9.12 -4.70 2.11
N MET A 302 9.14 -3.38 2.09
CA MET A 302 9.13 -2.59 0.87
C MET A 302 10.06 -1.37 1.04
N PRO A 303 11.16 -1.29 0.31
CA PRO A 303 11.70 -2.30 -0.63
C PRO A 303 12.04 -3.63 0.05
N ARG A 304 12.15 -4.71 -0.74
CA ARG A 304 12.62 -6.00 -0.24
C ARG A 304 14.00 -5.88 0.37
N ILE A 305 14.20 -6.59 1.48
CA ILE A 305 15.51 -6.66 2.16
C ILE A 305 16.11 -8.06 2.11
N ILE A 306 15.41 -9.02 1.53
CA ILE A 306 15.92 -10.35 1.21
C ILE A 306 16.21 -10.44 -0.29
N ASP A 307 17.43 -10.81 -0.65
CA ASP A 307 17.83 -10.96 -2.05
C ASP A 307 17.02 -12.10 -2.71
N PRO A 308 16.33 -11.87 -3.82
CA PRO A 308 15.56 -12.90 -4.53
C PRO A 308 16.38 -14.13 -4.93
N ALA A 309 17.67 -13.99 -5.16
CA ALA A 309 18.56 -15.11 -5.48
C ALA A 309 18.66 -16.17 -4.37
N ILE A 310 18.21 -15.85 -3.14
CA ILE A 310 18.08 -16.83 -2.06
C ILE A 310 17.12 -17.97 -2.41
N ALA A 311 16.16 -17.76 -3.31
CA ALA A 311 15.26 -18.81 -3.79
C ALA A 311 16.00 -19.97 -4.48
N GLU A 312 17.26 -19.77 -4.92
CA GLU A 312 18.10 -20.80 -5.53
C GLU A 312 18.92 -21.58 -4.49
N VAL A 313 18.93 -21.14 -3.23
CA VAL A 313 19.67 -21.82 -2.15
C VAL A 313 18.91 -23.07 -1.73
N SER A 314 19.56 -24.22 -1.80
CA SER A 314 18.95 -25.51 -1.42
C SER A 314 18.47 -25.51 0.03
N GLY A 315 17.21 -25.89 0.25
CA GLY A 315 16.58 -25.94 1.57
C GLY A 315 16.09 -24.59 2.10
N ALA A 316 16.34 -23.48 1.39
CA ALA A 316 15.73 -22.19 1.69
C ALA A 316 14.47 -21.98 0.83
N HIS A 317 13.40 -21.52 1.45
CA HIS A 317 12.14 -21.22 0.76
C HIS A 317 11.82 -19.75 0.98
N LEU A 318 11.94 -18.96 -0.09
CA LEU A 318 11.69 -17.51 -0.04
C LEU A 318 10.30 -17.19 -0.58
N TYR A 319 9.57 -16.38 0.19
CA TYR A 319 8.26 -15.81 -0.17
C TYR A 319 8.30 -14.30 0.02
N ASN A 320 7.53 -13.60 -0.79
CA ASN A 320 7.41 -12.14 -0.73
C ASN A 320 5.92 -11.73 -0.62
N LEU A 321 5.64 -10.42 -0.66
CA LEU A 321 4.28 -9.89 -0.56
C LEU A 321 3.32 -10.43 -1.62
N ASP A 322 3.80 -10.65 -2.86
CA ASP A 322 2.95 -11.14 -3.95
C ASP A 322 2.56 -12.62 -3.73
N ASP A 323 3.44 -13.41 -3.12
CA ASP A 323 3.18 -14.82 -2.81
C ASP A 323 2.09 -14.97 -1.72
N LEU A 324 1.94 -13.97 -0.85
CA LEU A 324 0.91 -13.96 0.19
C LEU A 324 -0.49 -13.67 -0.37
N GLU A 325 -0.60 -13.09 -1.57
CA GLU A 325 -1.88 -12.74 -2.18
C GLU A 325 -2.81 -13.96 -2.32
N GLY A 326 -2.30 -15.10 -2.73
CA GLY A 326 -3.08 -16.33 -2.88
C GLY A 326 -3.71 -16.84 -1.57
N ILE A 327 -3.06 -16.58 -0.43
CA ILE A 327 -3.58 -16.97 0.89
C ILE A 327 -4.71 -16.02 1.30
N VAL A 328 -4.51 -14.73 1.04
CA VAL A 328 -5.48 -13.68 1.35
C VAL A 328 -6.75 -13.83 0.50
N GLN A 329 -6.61 -14.13 -0.80
CA GLN A 329 -7.74 -14.29 -1.72
C GLN A 329 -8.71 -15.41 -1.30
N ARG A 330 -8.22 -16.51 -0.77
CA ARG A 330 -9.08 -17.60 -0.26
C ARG A 330 -9.99 -17.16 0.89
N ASN A 331 -9.55 -16.20 1.70
CA ASN A 331 -10.36 -15.66 2.79
C ASN A 331 -11.39 -14.61 2.32
N LEU A 332 -11.30 -14.12 1.07
CA LEU A 332 -12.24 -13.14 0.50
C LEU A 332 -13.59 -13.77 0.17
N THR A 333 -13.62 -15.03 -0.22
CA THR A 333 -14.85 -15.72 -0.60
C THR A 333 -15.87 -15.74 0.56
N LEU A 334 -15.38 -15.81 1.79
CA LEU A 334 -16.22 -15.79 3.00
C LEU A 334 -16.81 -14.41 3.32
N ARG A 335 -16.34 -13.34 2.67
CA ARG A 335 -16.73 -11.95 2.93
C ARG A 335 -17.49 -11.32 1.77
N SER A 336 -17.70 -12.04 0.68
CA SER A 336 -18.38 -11.53 -0.51
C SER A 336 -19.76 -10.95 -0.21
N GLU A 337 -20.45 -11.47 0.80
CA GLU A 337 -21.77 -10.97 1.24
C GLU A 337 -21.74 -9.57 1.87
N LEU A 338 -20.60 -9.13 2.41
CA LEU A 338 -20.43 -7.82 3.04
C LEU A 338 -20.09 -6.71 2.04
N LEU A 339 -19.55 -7.09 0.87
CA LEU A 339 -19.08 -6.13 -0.14
C LEU A 339 -20.21 -5.24 -0.72
N PRO A 340 -21.43 -5.73 -0.99
CA PRO A 340 -22.52 -4.86 -1.49
C PRO A 340 -22.88 -3.75 -0.51
N ARG A 341 -22.94 -4.06 0.80
CA ARG A 341 -23.24 -3.05 1.83
C ARG A 341 -22.11 -2.03 1.96
N ALA A 342 -20.86 -2.47 1.92
CA ALA A 342 -19.70 -1.59 1.89
C ALA A 342 -19.72 -0.68 0.64
N GLY A 343 -20.04 -1.23 -0.53
CA GLY A 343 -20.21 -0.51 -1.79
C GLY A 343 -21.24 0.61 -1.69
N ALA A 344 -22.41 0.32 -1.14
CA ALA A 344 -23.48 1.30 -0.96
C ALA A 344 -23.06 2.50 -0.06
N ILE A 345 -22.27 2.23 0.99
CA ILE A 345 -21.72 3.29 1.86
C ILE A 345 -20.73 4.18 1.08
N ILE A 346 -19.89 3.58 0.25
CA ILE A 346 -18.94 4.32 -0.61
C ILE A 346 -19.69 5.19 -1.61
N GLU A 347 -20.67 4.63 -2.32
CA GLU A 347 -21.50 5.36 -3.30
C GLU A 347 -22.21 6.56 -2.67
N ALA A 348 -22.78 6.39 -1.48
CA ALA A 348 -23.41 7.49 -0.74
C ALA A 348 -22.41 8.60 -0.40
N GLY A 349 -21.21 8.23 0.06
CA GLY A 349 -20.16 9.20 0.38
C GLY A 349 -19.65 9.95 -0.85
N VAL A 350 -19.50 9.28 -1.99
CA VAL A 350 -19.10 9.90 -3.26
C VAL A 350 -20.21 10.83 -3.79
N ALA A 351 -21.48 10.43 -3.66
CA ALA A 351 -22.62 11.29 -4.01
C ALA A 351 -22.64 12.57 -3.18
N ASP A 352 -22.31 12.51 -1.88
CA ASP A 352 -22.16 13.68 -1.01
C ASP A 352 -21.04 14.61 -1.47
N LEU A 353 -19.88 14.09 -1.85
CA LEU A 353 -18.77 14.86 -2.41
C LEU A 353 -19.18 15.55 -3.72
N THR A 354 -19.86 14.82 -4.60
CA THR A 354 -20.33 15.36 -5.90
C THR A 354 -21.33 16.48 -5.71
N ARG A 355 -22.32 16.31 -4.82
CA ARG A 355 -23.29 17.38 -4.48
C ARG A 355 -22.61 18.62 -3.90
N TRP A 356 -21.68 18.43 -2.97
CA TRP A 356 -20.91 19.53 -2.39
C TRP A 356 -20.10 20.27 -3.47
N ASN A 357 -19.43 19.55 -4.38
CA ASN A 357 -18.66 20.16 -5.46
C ASN A 357 -19.55 20.97 -6.41
N ALA A 358 -20.71 20.43 -6.81
CA ALA A 358 -21.65 21.13 -7.67
C ALA A 358 -22.14 22.44 -7.02
N PHE A 359 -22.45 22.41 -5.71
CA PHE A 359 -22.84 23.61 -4.98
C PHE A 359 -21.72 24.66 -4.93
N ARG A 360 -20.48 24.21 -4.67
CA ARG A 360 -19.28 25.08 -4.64
C ARG A 360 -19.04 25.76 -5.99
N GLU A 361 -19.09 25.00 -7.08
CA GLU A 361 -18.85 25.53 -8.43
C GLU A 361 -19.97 26.52 -8.86
N ALA A 362 -21.23 26.23 -8.53
CA ALA A 362 -22.32 27.16 -8.74
C ALA A 362 -22.13 28.48 -7.95
N GLY A 363 -21.62 28.41 -6.73
CA GLY A 363 -21.26 29.58 -5.93
C GLY A 363 -20.16 30.44 -6.56
N ARG A 364 -19.11 29.77 -7.06
CA ARG A 364 -17.99 30.43 -7.75
C ARG A 364 -18.44 31.11 -9.04
N ALA A 365 -19.27 30.45 -9.84
CA ALA A 365 -19.82 31.00 -11.08
C ALA A 365 -20.64 32.29 -10.78
N ARG A 366 -21.48 32.26 -9.76
CA ARG A 366 -22.28 33.47 -9.33
C ARG A 366 -21.36 34.60 -8.90
N SER A 367 -20.34 34.33 -8.09
CA SER A 367 -19.37 35.33 -7.62
C SER A 367 -18.59 35.94 -8.78
N GLY A 368 -18.17 35.15 -9.76
CA GLY A 368 -17.46 35.59 -10.96
C GLY A 368 -18.32 36.51 -11.82
N VAL A 369 -19.62 36.17 -12.00
CA VAL A 369 -20.58 37.02 -12.73
C VAL A 369 -20.76 38.36 -12.04
N LEU A 370 -20.98 38.37 -10.71
CA LEU A 370 -21.12 39.60 -9.94
C LEU A 370 -19.87 40.48 -9.98
N GLN A 371 -18.70 39.90 -10.00
CA GLN A 371 -17.44 40.63 -10.10
C GLN A 371 -17.24 41.21 -11.50
N ALA A 372 -17.59 40.48 -12.55
CA ALA A 372 -17.57 40.96 -13.94
C ALA A 372 -18.57 42.12 -14.17
N GLU A 373 -19.74 42.06 -13.57
CA GLU A 373 -20.75 43.17 -13.62
C GLU A 373 -20.26 44.41 -12.91
N ARG A 374 -19.58 44.28 -11.76
CA ARG A 374 -18.98 45.40 -11.01
C ARG A 374 -17.80 46.04 -11.72
N SER A 375 -17.13 45.30 -12.59
CA SER A 375 -15.94 45.76 -13.34
C SER A 375 -16.28 46.37 -14.69
N ARG A 376 -17.58 46.45 -15.10
CA ARG A 376 -17.99 47.13 -16.31
C ARG A 376 -17.87 48.64 -16.07
N PRO A 377 -17.10 49.39 -16.89
CA PRO A 377 -17.08 50.84 -16.80
C PRO A 377 -18.49 51.38 -17.09
N TYR A 378 -18.93 52.28 -16.23
CA TYR A 378 -20.15 53.02 -16.50
C TYR A 378 -19.97 53.74 -17.84
N ALA A 379 -20.72 53.33 -18.86
CA ALA A 379 -20.82 54.08 -20.10
C ALA A 379 -21.71 55.32 -19.80
N PHE A 380 -21.05 56.46 -19.76
CA PHE A 380 -21.74 57.75 -19.75
C PHE A 380 -22.10 58.14 -21.17
#